data_bcf864341e19a5d7f27c0df451af5633
#
_entry.id   bcf864341e19a5d7f27c0df451af5633
#
_cell.length_a   1.000
_cell.length_b   1.000
_cell.length_c   1.000
_cell.angle_alpha   90.00
_cell.angle_beta   90.00
_cell.angle_gamma   90.00
#
_symmetry.space_group_name_H-M   'P 1'
#
loop_
_entity.id
_entity.type
_entity.pdbx_description
1 polymer ?
#
loop_
_entity_poly.entity_id
_entity_poly.type
_entity_poly.pdbx_seq_one_letter_code
_entity_poly.pdbx_strand_id
1 'polypeptide(L)'
;NFDYIHNMCKNISSNINIIKYDYNNINRNTYNSILSSKLFWEKLYGDKILIYQEDSFIFRDNIEEFLEYDYVGAPWVLSDVSEYWLPKKVDYNKLDIMVGNGGLSLRTRKCMLDVISTIKNTHSNFHIFTKKINYYKDKIIAEDIYFSRSMIMYNIGIVAPKNIAMKFSIENTYYKNPFGGHQFWKSMK
;
A
#
# COMPACT_ATOMS: atom_id res chain seq x y z
N ASN A 1 -8.73 1.78 -24.03
CA ASN A 1 -8.47 3.05 -24.72
C ASN A 1 -7.01 3.52 -24.59
N PHE A 2 -6.08 2.62 -24.97
CA PHE A 2 -4.63 2.85 -24.81
C PHE A 2 -4.17 4.12 -25.57
N ASP A 3 -4.61 4.31 -26.80
CA ASP A 3 -4.20 5.45 -27.65
C ASP A 3 -4.63 6.79 -27.06
N TYR A 4 -5.82 6.84 -26.46
CA TYR A 4 -6.30 8.04 -25.78
C TYR A 4 -5.39 8.41 -24.60
N ILE A 5 -5.10 7.45 -23.72
CA ILE A 5 -4.20 7.65 -22.55
C ILE A 5 -2.80 8.05 -23.03
N HIS A 6 -2.28 7.36 -24.04
CA HIS A 6 -0.96 7.67 -24.61
C HIS A 6 -0.87 9.11 -25.14
N ASN A 7 -1.88 9.55 -25.86
CA ASN A 7 -1.93 10.92 -26.39
C ASN A 7 -2.04 11.96 -25.26
N MET A 8 -2.85 11.70 -24.24
CA MET A 8 -2.92 12.58 -23.06
C MET A 8 -1.57 12.69 -22.35
N CYS A 9 -0.91 11.57 -22.10
CA CYS A 9 0.36 11.55 -21.39
C CYS A 9 1.46 12.32 -22.15
N LYS A 10 1.54 12.17 -23.47
CA LYS A 10 2.49 12.93 -24.30
C LYS A 10 2.35 14.44 -24.16
N ASN A 11 1.12 14.93 -24.00
CA ASN A 11 0.83 16.37 -23.83
C ASN A 11 1.20 16.88 -22.43
N ILE A 12 1.37 16.00 -21.44
CA ILE A 12 1.70 16.36 -20.07
C ILE A 12 3.22 16.37 -19.87
N SER A 13 3.90 15.29 -20.22
CA SER A 13 5.35 15.15 -20.03
C SER A 13 5.96 14.05 -20.88
N SER A 14 7.16 14.28 -21.38
CA SER A 14 7.98 13.25 -22.05
C SER A 14 8.50 12.16 -21.11
N ASN A 15 8.45 12.39 -19.80
CA ASN A 15 8.96 11.46 -18.77
C ASN A 15 7.92 10.43 -18.33
N ILE A 16 6.73 10.42 -18.96
CA ILE A 16 5.68 9.43 -18.64
C ILE A 16 5.94 8.15 -19.42
N ASN A 17 6.16 7.06 -18.68
CA ASN A 17 6.27 5.71 -19.23
C ASN A 17 4.97 4.93 -18.99
N ILE A 18 4.31 4.49 -20.06
CA ILE A 18 3.07 3.74 -20.00
C ILE A 18 3.36 2.25 -20.10
N ILE A 19 3.08 1.50 -19.02
CA ILE A 19 3.22 0.05 -18.98
C ILE A 19 1.83 -0.57 -19.16
N LYS A 20 1.62 -1.22 -20.30
CA LYS A 20 0.39 -1.96 -20.56
C LYS A 20 0.47 -3.36 -19.98
N TYR A 21 -0.55 -3.76 -19.23
CA TYR A 21 -0.77 -5.14 -18.83
C TYR A 21 -1.88 -5.75 -19.69
N ASP A 22 -1.75 -7.02 -20.02
CA ASP A 22 -2.72 -7.74 -20.85
C ASP A 22 -3.90 -8.26 -20.01
N TYR A 23 -4.67 -7.31 -19.49
CA TYR A 23 -5.92 -7.57 -18.75
C TYR A 23 -7.05 -6.72 -19.33
N ASN A 24 -8.19 -7.34 -19.57
CA ASN A 24 -9.39 -6.60 -19.99
C ASN A 24 -9.96 -5.72 -18.88
N ASN A 25 -9.83 -6.18 -17.64
CA ASN A 25 -10.19 -5.43 -16.44
C ASN A 25 -9.36 -5.93 -15.24
N ILE A 26 -8.98 -5.03 -14.36
CA ILE A 26 -8.22 -5.34 -13.15
C ILE A 26 -9.18 -5.30 -11.96
N ASN A 27 -9.50 -6.47 -11.41
CA ASN A 27 -10.20 -6.57 -10.13
C ASN A 27 -9.21 -6.46 -8.96
N ARG A 28 -9.73 -6.34 -7.73
CA ARG A 28 -8.92 -6.20 -6.50
C ARG A 28 -7.86 -7.31 -6.34
N ASN A 29 -8.20 -8.57 -6.64
CA ASN A 29 -7.27 -9.68 -6.50
C ASN A 29 -6.13 -9.58 -7.53
N THR A 30 -6.45 -9.24 -8.77
CA THR A 30 -5.46 -9.01 -9.83
C THR A 30 -4.55 -7.84 -9.48
N TYR A 31 -5.09 -6.73 -8.99
CA TYR A 31 -4.32 -5.59 -8.52
C TYR A 31 -3.35 -5.98 -7.40
N ASN A 32 -3.83 -6.63 -6.35
CA ASN A 32 -3.00 -7.12 -5.25
C ASN A 32 -1.90 -8.07 -5.74
N SER A 33 -2.22 -8.93 -6.71
CA SER A 33 -1.26 -9.87 -7.31
C SER A 33 -0.15 -9.13 -8.08
N ILE A 34 -0.51 -8.13 -8.86
CA ILE A 34 0.44 -7.32 -9.63
C ILE A 34 1.39 -6.59 -8.66
N LEU A 35 0.87 -5.85 -7.70
CA LEU A 35 1.70 -5.08 -6.77
C LEU A 35 2.53 -5.96 -5.82
N SER A 36 2.09 -7.19 -5.52
CA SER A 36 2.87 -8.17 -4.75
C SER A 36 3.87 -8.96 -5.60
N SER A 37 4.00 -8.67 -6.89
CA SER A 37 4.91 -9.39 -7.78
C SER A 37 6.27 -8.71 -7.89
N LYS A 38 7.32 -9.52 -7.95
CA LYS A 38 8.70 -9.04 -8.18
C LYS A 38 8.79 -8.26 -9.51
N LEU A 39 8.13 -8.77 -10.55
CA LEU A 39 8.15 -8.19 -11.89
C LEU A 39 7.64 -6.74 -11.92
N PHE A 40 6.62 -6.41 -11.11
CA PHE A 40 6.11 -5.05 -11.00
C PHE A 40 7.19 -4.11 -10.47
N TRP A 41 7.80 -4.43 -9.33
CA TRP A 41 8.81 -3.58 -8.68
C TRP A 41 10.12 -3.47 -9.48
N GLU A 42 10.51 -4.52 -10.21
CA GLU A 42 11.69 -4.50 -11.08
C GLU A 42 11.54 -3.59 -12.30
N LYS A 43 10.30 -3.35 -12.74
CA LYS A 43 10.03 -2.43 -13.86
C LYS A 43 10.01 -0.95 -13.47
N LEU A 44 9.96 -0.64 -12.18
CA LEU A 44 9.91 0.74 -11.70
C LEU A 44 11.32 1.32 -11.57
N TYR A 45 11.43 2.63 -11.83
CA TYR A 45 12.66 3.39 -11.67
C TYR A 45 12.59 4.25 -10.41
N GLY A 46 13.75 4.47 -9.78
CA GLY A 46 13.89 5.26 -8.55
C GLY A 46 13.86 4.40 -7.28
N ASP A 47 14.33 5.00 -6.20
CA ASP A 47 14.41 4.35 -4.89
C ASP A 47 13.08 4.47 -4.12
N LYS A 48 12.46 5.64 -4.19
CA LYS A 48 11.15 5.93 -3.58
C LYS A 48 10.09 5.94 -4.66
N ILE A 49 9.05 5.14 -4.45
CA ILE A 49 7.93 4.98 -5.38
C ILE A 49 6.67 5.49 -4.70
N LEU A 50 6.06 6.52 -5.27
CA LEU A 50 4.74 6.96 -4.86
C LEU A 50 3.69 6.16 -5.64
N ILE A 51 2.93 5.33 -4.93
CA ILE A 51 1.72 4.69 -5.47
C ILE A 51 0.59 5.71 -5.35
N TYR A 52 -0.09 5.94 -6.47
CA TYR A 52 -1.17 6.91 -6.59
C TYR A 52 -2.29 6.30 -7.43
N GLN A 53 -3.45 6.11 -6.83
CA GLN A 53 -4.65 5.65 -7.55
C GLN A 53 -5.48 6.84 -8.04
N GLU A 54 -6.35 6.60 -9.01
CA GLU A 54 -7.19 7.63 -9.67
C GLU A 54 -8.11 8.39 -8.71
N ASP A 55 -8.43 7.80 -7.55
CA ASP A 55 -9.24 8.36 -6.48
C ASP A 55 -8.40 8.86 -5.29
N SER A 56 -7.15 9.20 -5.55
CA SER A 56 -6.25 9.87 -4.61
C SER A 56 -6.08 11.35 -4.95
N PHE A 57 -5.71 12.16 -3.96
CA PHE A 57 -5.43 13.58 -4.10
C PHE A 57 -4.19 13.97 -3.33
N ILE A 58 -3.37 14.84 -3.93
CA ILE A 58 -2.23 15.49 -3.28
C ILE A 58 -2.66 16.93 -2.97
N PHE A 59 -2.53 17.34 -1.70
CA PHE A 59 -2.96 18.65 -1.22
C PHE A 59 -1.79 19.60 -0.96
N ARG A 60 -0.57 19.04 -0.78
CA ARG A 60 0.59 19.82 -0.39
C ARG A 60 1.84 19.30 -1.13
N ASP A 61 2.84 20.15 -1.22
CA ASP A 61 4.16 19.89 -1.78
C ASP A 61 5.18 19.74 -0.64
N ASN A 62 5.11 18.63 0.09
CA ASN A 62 5.98 18.37 1.24
C ASN A 62 6.32 16.85 1.37
N ILE A 63 6.49 16.17 0.25
CA ILE A 63 6.78 14.73 0.22
C ILE A 63 8.10 14.39 0.91
N GLU A 64 9.03 15.33 0.96
CA GLU A 64 10.36 15.19 1.56
C GLU A 64 10.29 14.84 3.05
N GLU A 65 9.24 15.26 3.75
CA GLU A 65 9.01 14.96 5.17
C GLU A 65 8.87 13.45 5.45
N PHE A 66 8.63 12.64 4.40
CA PHE A 66 8.33 11.21 4.51
C PHE A 66 9.40 10.30 3.92
N LEU A 67 10.48 10.86 3.34
CA LEU A 67 11.51 10.08 2.64
C LEU A 67 12.35 9.18 3.56
N GLU A 68 12.36 9.45 4.86
CA GLU A 68 13.06 8.59 5.84
C GLU A 68 12.37 7.24 6.06
N TYR A 69 11.06 7.13 5.75
CA TYR A 69 10.30 5.90 5.93
C TYR A 69 10.31 5.04 4.66
N ASP A 70 10.39 3.73 4.84
CA ASP A 70 10.38 2.77 3.74
C ASP A 70 8.96 2.35 3.33
N TYR A 71 7.99 2.60 4.19
CA TYR A 71 6.57 2.50 3.89
C TYR A 71 5.78 3.55 4.68
N VAL A 72 5.04 4.39 3.99
CA VAL A 72 4.04 5.28 4.57
C VAL A 72 2.78 5.30 3.70
N GLY A 73 1.63 5.20 4.33
CA GLY A 73 0.29 5.30 3.76
C GLY A 73 -0.68 5.75 4.85
N ALA A 74 -1.98 5.82 4.59
CA ALA A 74 -2.94 6.20 5.62
C ALA A 74 -2.98 5.17 6.77
N PRO A 75 -3.17 5.60 8.01
CA PRO A 75 -3.35 4.68 9.13
C PRO A 75 -4.74 4.04 9.08
N TRP A 76 -4.81 2.77 9.47
CA TRP A 76 -6.09 2.10 9.68
C TRP A 76 -6.67 2.43 11.06
N VAL A 77 -8.00 2.51 11.13
CA VAL A 77 -8.72 2.51 12.41
C VAL A 77 -8.83 1.07 12.89
N LEU A 78 -8.64 0.83 14.20
CA LEU A 78 -8.68 -0.52 14.78
C LEU A 78 -9.99 -1.26 14.49
N SER A 79 -11.11 -0.54 14.38
CA SER A 79 -12.42 -1.10 14.00
C SER A 79 -12.47 -1.63 12.57
N ASP A 80 -11.63 -1.10 11.68
CA ASP A 80 -11.61 -1.48 10.26
C ASP A 80 -10.67 -2.66 10.02
N VAL A 81 -9.72 -2.84 10.93
CA VAL A 81 -8.84 -4.01 10.94
C VAL A 81 -9.49 -5.05 11.83
N SER A 82 -10.36 -5.84 11.22
CA SER A 82 -10.92 -6.98 11.94
C SER A 82 -9.80 -7.79 12.59
N GLU A 83 -10.06 -8.40 13.74
CA GLU A 83 -9.14 -9.30 14.47
C GLU A 83 -8.47 -10.35 13.57
N TYR A 84 -9.02 -10.52 12.37
CA TYR A 84 -8.58 -11.46 11.33
C TYR A 84 -7.21 -11.16 10.73
N TRP A 85 -6.69 -9.94 10.87
CA TRP A 85 -5.46 -9.50 10.19
C TRP A 85 -4.27 -9.35 11.14
N LEU A 86 -4.43 -9.64 12.41
CA LEU A 86 -3.39 -9.52 13.42
C LEU A 86 -2.66 -10.86 13.65
N PRO A 87 -1.32 -10.90 13.63
CA PRO A 87 -0.59 -12.09 14.06
C PRO A 87 -0.87 -12.43 15.53
N LYS A 88 -0.99 -13.71 15.87
CA LYS A 88 -1.27 -14.21 17.23
C LYS A 88 -0.36 -13.68 18.36
N LYS A 89 0.80 -13.15 18.03
CA LYS A 89 1.85 -12.73 18.99
C LYS A 89 2.16 -11.23 18.93
N VAL A 90 1.30 -10.41 18.34
CA VAL A 90 1.51 -8.96 18.37
C VAL A 90 1.04 -8.44 19.71
N ASP A 91 1.95 -7.79 20.41
CA ASP A 91 1.61 -6.97 21.55
C ASP A 91 0.67 -5.85 21.08
N TYR A 92 -0.59 -5.93 21.49
CA TYR A 92 -1.63 -4.96 21.12
C TYR A 92 -1.28 -3.52 21.52
N ASN A 93 -0.35 -3.34 22.46
CA ASN A 93 0.16 -2.03 22.84
C ASN A 93 1.12 -1.42 21.79
N LYS A 94 1.56 -2.22 20.79
CA LYS A 94 2.32 -1.75 19.63
C LYS A 94 1.46 -1.46 18.40
N LEU A 95 0.14 -1.41 18.55
CA LEU A 95 -0.82 -1.14 17.47
C LEU A 95 -0.74 0.27 16.86
N ASP A 96 0.08 1.16 17.43
CA ASP A 96 0.41 2.45 16.80
C ASP A 96 1.08 2.33 15.43
N ILE A 97 1.50 1.10 15.04
CA ILE A 97 2.18 0.81 13.76
C ILE A 97 1.20 0.28 12.69
N MET A 98 -0.11 0.42 12.87
CA MET A 98 -1.06 -0.05 11.85
C MET A 98 -1.23 1.00 10.76
N VAL A 99 -0.30 0.97 9.83
CA VAL A 99 -0.23 1.84 8.67
C VAL A 99 -0.32 0.97 7.42
N GLY A 100 -1.11 1.37 6.48
CA GLY A 100 -1.30 0.71 5.20
C GLY A 100 -1.85 1.68 4.18
N ASN A 101 -2.86 1.28 3.48
CA ASN A 101 -3.49 1.95 2.36
C ASN A 101 -2.66 1.94 1.07
N GLY A 102 -3.13 1.11 0.13
CA GLY A 102 -2.50 0.97 -1.17
C GLY A 102 -2.78 2.10 -2.14
N GLY A 103 -3.82 2.92 -1.90
CA GLY A 103 -4.29 3.93 -2.86
C GLY A 103 -3.38 5.16 -2.94
N LEU A 104 -2.87 5.62 -1.80
CA LEU A 104 -1.83 6.65 -1.72
C LEU A 104 -0.77 6.21 -0.72
N SER A 105 0.40 5.81 -1.20
CA SER A 105 1.49 5.36 -0.34
C SER A 105 2.86 5.62 -0.95
N LEU A 106 3.84 5.96 -0.11
CA LEU A 106 5.24 6.11 -0.51
C LEU A 106 6.02 4.89 0.00
N ARG A 107 6.79 4.25 -0.88
CA ARG A 107 7.45 2.97 -0.60
C ARG A 107 8.87 2.96 -1.13
N THR A 108 9.81 2.39 -0.37
CA THR A 108 11.16 2.12 -0.87
C THR A 108 11.15 0.84 -1.71
N ARG A 109 11.46 0.97 -2.99
CA ARG A 109 11.47 -0.12 -3.97
C ARG A 109 12.27 -1.34 -3.49
N LYS A 110 13.47 -1.11 -2.95
CA LYS A 110 14.30 -2.19 -2.41
C LYS A 110 13.59 -2.97 -1.30
N CYS A 111 12.96 -2.28 -0.34
CA CYS A 111 12.26 -2.95 0.75
C CYS A 111 11.08 -3.80 0.25
N MET A 112 10.36 -3.35 -0.78
CA MET A 112 9.29 -4.17 -1.38
C MET A 112 9.85 -5.45 -2.01
N LEU A 113 10.97 -5.38 -2.72
CA LEU A 113 11.65 -6.54 -3.28
C LEU A 113 12.20 -7.47 -2.19
N ASP A 114 12.73 -6.94 -1.10
CA ASP A 114 13.22 -7.72 0.03
C ASP A 114 12.06 -8.47 0.72
N VAL A 115 10.90 -7.83 0.91
CA VAL A 115 9.69 -8.49 1.43
C VAL A 115 9.27 -9.65 0.51
N ILE A 116 9.18 -9.42 -0.80
CA ILE A 116 8.74 -10.43 -1.77
C ILE A 116 9.70 -11.63 -1.78
N SER A 117 11.00 -11.41 -1.60
CA SER A 117 11.99 -12.47 -1.52
C SER A 117 11.95 -13.24 -0.20
N THR A 118 11.48 -12.60 0.88
CA THR A 118 11.44 -13.18 2.22
C THR A 118 10.19 -14.03 2.44
N ILE A 119 9.03 -13.56 2.01
CA ILE A 119 7.75 -14.22 2.26
C ILE A 119 6.78 -14.06 1.09
N LYS A 120 6.18 -15.17 0.67
CA LYS A 120 5.15 -15.16 -0.37
C LYS A 120 3.84 -14.60 0.16
N ASN A 121 3.18 -13.72 -0.61
CA ASN A 121 1.85 -13.20 -0.30
C ASN A 121 0.78 -14.27 -0.44
N THR A 122 0.57 -15.04 0.61
CA THR A 122 -0.51 -16.03 0.72
C THR A 122 -1.12 -16.01 2.10
N HIS A 123 -2.40 -16.28 2.21
CA HIS A 123 -3.09 -16.36 3.49
C HIS A 123 -2.49 -17.39 4.46
N SER A 124 -1.88 -18.46 3.95
CA SER A 124 -1.24 -19.47 4.79
C SER A 124 -0.01 -18.95 5.54
N ASN A 125 0.70 -17.97 4.98
CA ASN A 125 1.87 -17.37 5.61
C ASN A 125 1.52 -16.30 6.64
N PHE A 126 0.32 -15.73 6.52
CA PHE A 126 -0.21 -14.77 7.47
C PHE A 126 -1.29 -15.49 8.29
N HIS A 127 -0.99 -15.91 9.50
CA HIS A 127 -1.93 -16.59 10.38
C HIS A 127 -3.18 -15.73 10.59
N ILE A 128 -4.14 -15.93 9.70
CA ILE A 128 -5.42 -15.26 9.77
C ILE A 128 -6.33 -16.09 10.65
N PHE A 129 -6.77 -15.51 11.73
CA PHE A 129 -7.68 -16.10 12.67
C PHE A 129 -9.10 -16.17 12.11
N THR A 130 -9.37 -17.04 11.15
CA THR A 130 -10.74 -17.35 10.80
C THR A 130 -11.03 -18.82 11.05
N LYS A 131 -12.21 -19.11 11.62
CA LYS A 131 -12.77 -20.47 11.64
C LYS A 131 -12.96 -21.04 10.21
N LYS A 132 -12.66 -20.28 9.16
CA LYS A 132 -12.72 -20.62 7.73
C LYS A 132 -11.35 -20.75 7.08
N ILE A 133 -10.32 -21.18 7.82
CA ILE A 133 -8.92 -21.31 7.38
C ILE A 133 -8.81 -22.05 6.03
N ASN A 134 -9.59 -23.10 5.81
CA ASN A 134 -9.53 -23.90 4.58
C ASN A 134 -10.05 -23.18 3.33
N TYR A 135 -10.91 -22.17 3.48
CA TYR A 135 -11.49 -21.44 2.34
C TYR A 135 -10.52 -20.38 1.78
N TYR A 136 -9.61 -19.88 2.61
CA TYR A 136 -8.72 -18.77 2.23
C TYR A 136 -7.26 -19.18 2.00
N LYS A 137 -6.92 -20.46 2.16
CA LYS A 137 -5.54 -20.96 2.22
C LYS A 137 -4.63 -20.46 1.10
N ASP A 138 -5.14 -20.30 -0.11
CA ASP A 138 -4.38 -19.90 -1.30
C ASP A 138 -4.74 -18.51 -1.84
N LYS A 139 -5.55 -17.74 -1.10
CA LYS A 139 -5.92 -16.38 -1.51
C LYS A 139 -4.80 -15.40 -1.20
N ILE A 140 -4.67 -14.39 -2.06
CA ILE A 140 -3.74 -13.28 -1.90
C ILE A 140 -4.31 -12.29 -0.90
N ILE A 141 -3.48 -11.81 0.01
CA ILE A 141 -3.82 -10.73 0.95
C ILE A 141 -3.75 -9.40 0.21
N ALA A 142 -4.50 -8.39 0.68
CA ALA A 142 -4.34 -7.03 0.23
C ALA A 142 -2.87 -6.61 0.32
N GLU A 143 -2.35 -6.03 -0.76
CA GLU A 143 -0.91 -5.82 -0.93
C GLU A 143 -0.31 -4.86 0.11
N ASP A 144 -1.10 -3.86 0.53
CA ASP A 144 -0.75 -2.89 1.57
C ASP A 144 -0.56 -3.57 2.94
N ILE A 145 -1.46 -4.48 3.30
CA ILE A 145 -1.36 -5.32 4.50
C ILE A 145 -0.15 -6.26 4.38
N TYR A 146 0.02 -6.89 3.23
CA TYR A 146 1.13 -7.79 2.99
C TYR A 146 2.48 -7.09 3.22
N PHE A 147 2.71 -5.94 2.60
CA PHE A 147 3.96 -5.22 2.72
C PHE A 147 4.18 -4.66 4.12
N SER A 148 3.25 -3.85 4.63
CA SER A 148 3.44 -3.17 5.91
C SER A 148 3.66 -4.17 7.07
N ARG A 149 2.95 -5.28 7.06
CA ARG A 149 3.09 -6.31 8.10
C ARG A 149 4.34 -7.15 7.95
N SER A 150 4.69 -7.54 6.73
CA SER A 150 5.92 -8.28 6.48
C SER A 150 7.14 -7.47 6.89
N MET A 151 7.16 -6.18 6.58
CA MET A 151 8.24 -5.28 6.99
C MET A 151 8.42 -5.27 8.51
N ILE A 152 7.32 -5.16 9.27
CA ILE A 152 7.35 -5.18 10.74
C ILE A 152 7.78 -6.56 11.25
N MET A 153 7.19 -7.64 10.73
CA MET A 153 7.44 -9.01 11.19
C MET A 153 8.89 -9.46 10.95
N TYR A 154 9.46 -9.07 9.83
CA TYR A 154 10.80 -9.49 9.41
C TYR A 154 11.87 -8.42 9.59
N ASN A 155 11.51 -7.28 10.20
CA ASN A 155 12.40 -6.14 10.41
C ASN A 155 13.06 -5.65 9.12
N ILE A 156 12.25 -5.47 8.06
CA ILE A 156 12.69 -5.00 6.75
C ILE A 156 12.31 -3.52 6.63
N GLY A 157 13.29 -2.64 6.67
CA GLY A 157 13.06 -1.20 6.55
C GLY A 157 12.23 -0.60 7.68
N ILE A 158 11.75 0.62 7.48
CA ILE A 158 11.04 1.43 8.48
C ILE A 158 9.62 1.74 7.99
N VAL A 159 8.63 1.19 8.68
CA VAL A 159 7.22 1.58 8.49
C VAL A 159 6.94 2.82 9.33
N ALA A 160 6.35 3.84 8.71
CA ALA A 160 6.02 5.09 9.41
C ALA A 160 5.08 4.84 10.60
N PRO A 161 5.31 5.49 11.75
CA PRO A 161 4.39 5.42 12.87
C PRO A 161 3.08 6.16 12.55
N LYS A 162 2.00 5.85 13.27
CA LYS A 162 0.65 6.38 13.03
C LYS A 162 0.59 7.90 12.96
N ASN A 163 1.27 8.60 13.84
CA ASN A 163 1.29 10.06 13.88
C ASN A 163 1.91 10.69 12.63
N ILE A 164 2.86 10.02 11.99
CA ILE A 164 3.46 10.42 10.70
C ILE A 164 2.52 10.02 9.56
N ALA A 165 1.98 8.81 9.58
CA ALA A 165 1.05 8.33 8.58
C ALA A 165 -0.19 9.22 8.44
N MET A 166 -0.71 9.76 9.54
CA MET A 166 -1.80 10.75 9.53
C MET A 166 -1.44 12.05 8.80
N LYS A 167 -0.17 12.48 8.87
CA LYS A 167 0.32 13.65 8.14
C LYS A 167 0.48 13.37 6.65
N PHE A 168 0.76 12.12 6.30
CA PHE A 168 0.95 11.72 4.91
C PHE A 168 -0.38 11.56 4.18
N SER A 169 -1.30 10.74 4.69
CA SER A 169 -2.54 10.46 3.98
C SER A 169 -3.73 10.29 4.91
N ILE A 170 -4.85 10.90 4.51
CA ILE A 170 -6.15 10.69 5.15
C ILE A 170 -7.00 9.73 4.31
N GLU A 171 -7.70 8.85 5.00
CA GLU A 171 -8.75 7.99 4.46
C GLU A 171 -9.90 7.86 5.46
N ASN A 172 -9.71 7.09 6.54
CA ASN A 172 -10.70 6.90 7.60
C ASN A 172 -10.38 7.74 8.87
N THR A 173 -9.20 8.35 8.90
CA THR A 173 -8.74 9.16 10.02
C THR A 173 -8.46 10.58 9.54
N TYR A 174 -9.08 11.56 10.18
CA TYR A 174 -8.89 12.98 9.84
C TYR A 174 -7.54 13.51 10.34
N TYR A 175 -6.90 14.33 9.52
CA TYR A 175 -5.77 15.19 9.88
C TYR A 175 -5.93 16.55 9.18
N LYS A 176 -5.59 17.65 9.86
CA LYS A 176 -5.93 19.01 9.39
C LYS A 176 -5.22 19.42 8.10
N ASN A 177 -3.97 19.05 7.92
CA ASN A 177 -3.16 19.46 6.77
C ASN A 177 -2.31 18.28 6.29
N PRO A 178 -2.91 17.23 5.71
CA PRO A 178 -2.16 16.07 5.23
C PRO A 178 -1.43 16.39 3.90
N PHE A 179 -0.41 15.60 3.56
CA PHE A 179 0.18 15.63 2.22
C PHE A 179 -0.87 15.27 1.16
N GLY A 180 -1.69 14.25 1.41
CA GLY A 180 -2.72 13.81 0.49
C GLY A 180 -3.85 13.01 1.14
N GLY A 181 -4.66 12.36 0.31
CA GLY A 181 -5.73 11.49 0.76
C GLY A 181 -6.23 10.57 -0.32
N HIS A 182 -6.75 9.40 0.10
CA HIS A 182 -7.36 8.41 -0.77
C HIS A 182 -8.77 8.12 -0.30
N GLN A 183 -9.76 8.25 -1.18
CA GLN A 183 -11.19 7.97 -0.90
C GLN A 183 -11.74 8.61 0.40
N PHE A 184 -11.10 9.63 0.93
CA PHE A 184 -11.39 10.23 2.22
C PHE A 184 -12.83 10.78 2.33
N TRP A 185 -13.43 11.17 1.21
CA TRP A 185 -14.84 11.64 1.18
C TRP A 185 -15.86 10.55 1.54
N LYS A 186 -15.48 9.27 1.53
CA LYS A 186 -16.38 8.19 1.93
C LYS A 186 -16.56 8.09 3.44
N SER A 187 -15.57 8.53 4.20
CA SER A 187 -15.48 8.38 5.66
C SER A 187 -15.66 9.70 6.42
N MET A 188 -15.38 10.83 5.78
CA MET A 188 -15.51 12.15 6.37
C MET A 188 -16.91 12.71 6.04
N LYS A 189 -17.82 12.51 6.98
CA LYS A 189 -19.15 13.13 6.97
C LYS A 189 -19.16 14.37 7.85
#